data_e6b4ff6b8b0e27749258029371932990
#
_entry.id   e6b4ff6b8b0e27749258029371932990
#
_cell.length_a   1.000
_cell.length_b   1.000
_cell.length_c   1.000
_cell.angle_alpha   90.00
_cell.angle_beta   90.00
_cell.angle_gamma   90.00
#
_symmetry.space_group_name_H-M   'P 1'
#
loop_
_entity.id
_entity.type
_entity.pdbx_description
1 polymer ?
#
loop_
_entity_poly.entity_id
_entity_poly.type
_entity_poly.pdbx_seq_one_letter_code
_entity_poly.pdbx_strand_id
1 'polypeptide(L)'
;MKLNVLRADPAGNITLFVLDPIERERCAALAAELMRRLPDMKIDQVGFACPADADTDGRMEMMGGEFCGNATRAYAMYIARQRGGLSEVRLRVSGCDHIVTAAVDLARGAA
;
A
#
# COMPACT_ATOMS: atom_id res chain seq x y z
N MET A 1 19.34 -9.44 2.35
CA MET A 1 18.66 -8.28 1.74
C MET A 1 17.84 -7.56 2.78
N LYS A 2 17.91 -6.25 2.79
CA LYS A 2 17.22 -5.41 3.75
C LYS A 2 16.03 -4.74 3.05
N LEU A 3 14.82 -4.94 3.57
CA LEU A 3 13.60 -4.34 3.02
C LEU A 3 13.00 -3.37 4.03
N ASN A 4 12.52 -2.24 3.52
CA ASN A 4 11.72 -1.32 4.30
C ASN A 4 10.25 -1.70 4.12
N VAL A 5 9.58 -2.00 5.24
CA VAL A 5 8.20 -2.45 5.20
C VAL A 5 7.35 -1.65 6.19
N LEU A 6 6.05 -1.58 5.91
CA LEU A 6 5.07 -0.95 6.77
C LEU A 6 3.92 -1.93 6.97
N ARG A 7 3.63 -2.26 8.24
CA ARG A 7 2.48 -3.09 8.58
C ARG A 7 1.29 -2.20 8.90
N ALA A 8 0.18 -2.45 8.26
CA ALA A 8 -1.07 -1.73 8.50
C ALA A 8 -2.20 -2.72 8.76
N ASP A 9 -3.13 -2.33 9.64
CA ASP A 9 -4.28 -3.16 9.98
C ASP A 9 -5.57 -2.36 9.80
N PRO A 10 -5.95 -2.07 8.54
CA PRO A 10 -7.20 -1.38 8.28
C PRO A 10 -8.36 -2.34 8.44
N ALA A 11 -9.26 -2.05 9.39
CA ALA A 11 -10.50 -2.82 9.61
C ALA A 11 -10.25 -4.34 9.79
N GLY A 12 -9.15 -4.72 10.43
CA GLY A 12 -8.84 -6.13 10.70
C GLY A 12 -8.21 -6.90 9.55
N ASN A 13 -7.89 -6.23 8.45
CA ASN A 13 -7.25 -6.85 7.29
C ASN A 13 -5.79 -6.41 7.22
N ILE A 14 -4.89 -7.26 7.70
CA ILE A 14 -3.49 -6.89 7.87
C ILE A 14 -2.76 -6.90 6.53
N THR A 15 -2.24 -5.74 6.15
CA THR A 15 -1.48 -5.55 4.94
C THR A 15 -0.04 -5.18 5.27
N LEU A 16 0.91 -5.88 4.66
CA LEU A 16 2.30 -5.50 4.71
C LEU A 16 2.64 -4.76 3.41
N PHE A 17 3.09 -3.52 3.53
CA PHE A 17 3.54 -2.75 2.38
C PHE A 17 5.06 -2.86 2.27
N VAL A 18 5.54 -3.24 1.10
CA VAL A 18 6.96 -3.21 0.77
C VAL A 18 7.25 -1.86 0.16
N LEU A 19 8.08 -1.07 0.83
CA LEU A 19 8.32 0.32 0.44
C LEU A 19 9.48 0.48 -0.55
N ASP A 20 10.30 -0.55 -0.71
CA ASP A 20 11.39 -0.55 -1.69
C ASP A 20 10.86 -0.89 -3.08
N PRO A 21 11.47 -0.36 -4.15
CA PRO A 21 11.07 -0.71 -5.51
C PRO A 21 11.33 -2.18 -5.80
N ILE A 22 10.30 -2.90 -6.25
CA ILE A 22 10.40 -4.33 -6.61
C ILE A 22 9.90 -4.49 -8.04
N GLU A 23 10.63 -5.24 -8.84
CA GLU A 23 10.20 -5.57 -10.21
C GLU A 23 8.87 -6.33 -10.16
N ARG A 24 7.94 -5.97 -11.06
CA ARG A 24 6.59 -6.55 -11.06
C ARG A 24 6.62 -8.07 -11.10
N GLU A 25 7.50 -8.65 -11.91
CA GLU A 25 7.62 -10.11 -12.06
C GLU A 25 8.03 -10.82 -10.78
N ARG A 26 8.61 -10.08 -9.83
CA ARG A 26 9.11 -10.63 -8.57
C ARG A 26 8.12 -10.45 -7.42
N CYS A 27 7.10 -9.63 -7.61
CA CYS A 27 6.20 -9.24 -6.50
C CYS A 27 5.46 -10.43 -5.90
N ALA A 28 4.87 -11.29 -6.73
CA ALA A 28 4.11 -12.43 -6.21
C ALA A 28 4.99 -13.40 -5.41
N ALA A 29 6.19 -13.70 -5.92
CA ALA A 29 7.11 -14.60 -5.24
C ALA A 29 7.62 -14.00 -3.93
N LEU A 30 7.94 -12.70 -3.94
CA LEU A 30 8.39 -12.02 -2.72
C LEU A 30 7.28 -11.96 -1.68
N ALA A 31 6.04 -11.68 -2.09
CA ALA A 31 4.90 -11.66 -1.18
C ALA A 31 4.71 -13.02 -0.50
N ALA A 32 4.75 -14.11 -1.25
CA ALA A 32 4.64 -15.46 -0.71
C ALA A 32 5.76 -15.75 0.30
N GLU A 33 6.98 -15.34 -0.03
CA GLU A 33 8.14 -15.53 0.84
C GLU A 33 8.00 -14.77 2.16
N LEU A 34 7.54 -13.51 2.09
CA LEU A 34 7.33 -12.68 3.29
C LEU A 34 6.25 -13.26 4.19
N MET A 35 5.13 -13.69 3.62
CA MET A 35 4.05 -14.29 4.39
C MET A 35 4.49 -15.57 5.06
N ARG A 36 5.34 -16.36 4.39
CA ARG A 36 5.89 -17.61 4.94
C ARG A 36 6.88 -17.36 6.06
N ARG A 37 7.74 -16.33 5.92
CA ARG A 37 8.82 -16.05 6.89
C ARG A 37 8.38 -15.24 8.10
N LEU A 38 7.24 -14.56 8.03
CA LEU A 38 6.78 -13.67 9.07
C LEU A 38 5.40 -14.09 9.61
N PRO A 39 5.26 -15.35 10.09
CA PRO A 39 3.96 -15.84 10.53
C PRO A 39 3.39 -15.06 11.72
N ASP A 40 4.25 -14.53 12.58
CA ASP A 40 3.82 -13.78 13.76
C ASP A 40 3.18 -12.43 13.41
N MET A 41 3.43 -11.91 12.21
CA MET A 41 2.82 -10.66 11.76
C MET A 41 1.40 -10.86 11.26
N LYS A 42 0.97 -12.08 11.04
CA LYS A 42 -0.39 -12.44 10.61
C LYS A 42 -0.83 -11.67 9.36
N ILE A 43 0.06 -11.62 8.37
CA ILE A 43 -0.16 -10.87 7.14
C ILE A 43 -1.25 -11.54 6.30
N ASP A 44 -2.30 -10.78 5.95
CA ASP A 44 -3.36 -11.26 5.07
C ASP A 44 -3.03 -11.00 3.60
N GLN A 45 -2.27 -9.94 3.32
CA GLN A 45 -1.91 -9.56 1.97
C GLN A 45 -0.69 -8.66 1.96
N VAL A 46 -0.08 -8.53 0.79
CA VAL A 46 1.11 -7.68 0.60
C VAL A 46 0.82 -6.69 -0.52
N GLY A 47 1.14 -5.42 -0.25
CA GLY A 47 1.09 -4.36 -1.25
C GLY A 47 2.50 -3.84 -1.52
N PHE A 48 2.73 -3.33 -2.72
CA PHE A 48 4.02 -2.81 -3.13
C PHE A 48 3.92 -1.34 -3.48
N ALA A 49 4.70 -0.52 -2.78
CA ALA A 49 4.78 0.91 -3.08
C ALA A 49 5.57 1.10 -4.37
N CYS A 50 5.03 1.91 -5.27
CA CYS A 50 5.66 2.23 -6.54
C CYS A 50 5.86 3.73 -6.65
N PRO A 51 6.79 4.20 -7.50
CA PRO A 51 6.96 5.64 -7.70
C PRO A 51 5.69 6.28 -8.24
N ALA A 52 5.35 7.46 -7.69
CA ALA A 52 4.24 8.26 -8.20
C ALA A 52 4.59 8.86 -9.55
N ASP A 53 3.56 9.12 -10.36
CA ASP A 53 3.73 9.88 -11.60
C ASP A 53 3.39 11.36 -11.37
N ALA A 54 3.38 12.16 -12.45
CA ALA A 54 3.13 13.59 -12.36
C ALA A 54 1.70 13.94 -11.90
N ASP A 55 0.76 13.01 -12.09
CA ASP A 55 -0.67 13.23 -11.81
C ASP A 55 -1.11 12.69 -10.45
N THR A 56 -0.24 11.98 -9.74
CA THR A 56 -0.60 11.29 -8.49
C THR A 56 0.37 11.59 -7.37
N ASP A 57 -0.08 11.33 -6.14
CA ASP A 57 0.73 11.44 -4.93
C ASP A 57 1.42 10.12 -4.61
N GLY A 58 0.91 9.01 -5.12
CA GLY A 58 1.48 7.70 -4.90
C GLY A 58 0.92 6.65 -5.84
N ARG A 59 1.58 5.52 -5.86
CA ARG A 59 1.17 4.35 -6.64
C ARG A 59 1.41 3.09 -5.83
N MET A 60 0.50 2.15 -5.92
CA MET A 60 0.59 0.88 -5.20
C MET A 60 0.05 -0.25 -6.05
N GLU A 61 0.71 -1.41 -5.96
CA GLU A 61 0.21 -2.63 -6.57
C GLU A 61 0.09 -3.73 -5.52
N MET A 62 -1.05 -4.41 -5.50
CA MET A 62 -1.25 -5.58 -4.64
C MET A 62 -0.52 -6.79 -5.23
N MET A 63 -0.19 -7.76 -4.39
CA MET A 63 0.59 -8.94 -4.76
C MET A 63 -0.02 -9.75 -5.91
N GLY A 64 -1.35 -9.73 -6.04
CA GLY A 64 -2.05 -10.43 -7.13
C GLY A 64 -2.54 -9.51 -8.24
N GLY A 65 -2.21 -8.22 -8.19
CA GLY A 65 -2.68 -7.25 -9.17
C GLY A 65 -4.14 -6.86 -9.00
N GLU A 66 -4.76 -7.25 -7.90
CA GLU A 66 -6.17 -6.95 -7.62
C GLU A 66 -6.32 -5.55 -6.99
N PHE A 67 -7.57 -5.08 -6.94
CA PHE A 67 -7.91 -3.88 -6.19
C PHE A 67 -8.28 -4.28 -4.75
N CYS A 68 -7.77 -3.54 -3.77
CA CYS A 68 -8.14 -3.73 -2.37
C CYS A 68 -8.43 -2.37 -1.73
N GLY A 69 -9.70 -2.13 -1.38
CA GLY A 69 -10.11 -0.85 -0.80
C GLY A 69 -9.45 -0.57 0.55
N ASN A 70 -9.33 -1.58 1.41
CA ASN A 70 -8.70 -1.42 2.72
C ASN A 70 -7.23 -1.04 2.58
N ALA A 71 -6.48 -1.72 1.71
CA ALA A 71 -5.08 -1.42 1.46
C ALA A 71 -4.93 -0.02 0.84
N THR A 72 -5.82 0.34 -0.08
CA THR A 72 -5.80 1.66 -0.71
C THR A 72 -5.95 2.77 0.32
N ARG A 73 -6.90 2.63 1.25
CA ARG A 73 -7.11 3.62 2.32
C ARG A 73 -5.90 3.70 3.25
N ALA A 74 -5.33 2.56 3.63
CA ALA A 74 -4.16 2.54 4.51
C ALA A 74 -2.95 3.20 3.83
N TYR A 75 -2.76 2.93 2.54
CA TYR A 75 -1.68 3.54 1.78
C TYR A 75 -1.88 5.03 1.61
N ALA A 76 -3.11 5.48 1.40
CA ALA A 76 -3.44 6.91 1.33
C ALA A 76 -3.04 7.63 2.61
N MET A 77 -3.31 7.03 3.78
CA MET A 77 -2.90 7.60 5.06
C MET A 77 -1.39 7.70 5.19
N TYR A 78 -0.68 6.66 4.76
CA TYR A 78 0.78 6.67 4.76
C TYR A 78 1.32 7.81 3.90
N ILE A 79 0.83 7.95 2.67
CA ILE A 79 1.26 9.00 1.74
C ILE A 79 0.94 10.39 2.32
N ALA A 80 -0.26 10.55 2.90
CA ALA A 80 -0.65 11.84 3.50
C ALA A 80 0.31 12.25 4.61
N ARG A 81 0.73 11.32 5.46
CA ARG A 81 1.73 11.59 6.52
C ARG A 81 3.08 11.93 5.94
N GLN A 82 3.52 11.20 4.91
CA GLN A 82 4.81 11.46 4.26
C GLN A 82 4.85 12.83 3.59
N ARG A 83 3.71 13.32 3.13
CA ARG A 83 3.59 14.62 2.44
C ARG A 83 3.19 15.77 3.35
N GLY A 84 3.28 15.59 4.67
CA GLY A 84 3.02 16.66 5.62
C GLY A 84 1.56 16.91 5.94
N GLY A 85 0.69 15.93 5.73
CA GLY A 85 -0.69 16.01 6.18
C GLY A 85 -1.69 16.41 5.09
N LEU A 86 -1.60 15.80 3.90
CA LEU A 86 -2.58 16.03 2.84
C LEU A 86 -3.96 15.60 3.30
N SER A 87 -4.99 16.37 2.93
CA SER A 87 -6.38 16.01 3.19
C SER A 87 -7.00 15.18 2.07
N GLU A 88 -6.39 15.17 0.90
CA GLU A 88 -6.74 14.32 -0.22
C GLU A 88 -5.49 13.73 -0.83
N VAL A 89 -5.55 12.45 -1.19
CA VAL A 89 -4.45 11.74 -1.81
C VAL A 89 -4.93 11.13 -3.12
N ARG A 90 -4.20 11.37 -4.18
CA ARG A 90 -4.50 10.81 -5.51
C ARG A 90 -3.57 9.64 -5.76
N LEU A 91 -4.15 8.48 -6.01
CA LEU A 91 -3.41 7.23 -6.14
C LEU A 91 -3.72 6.50 -7.44
N ARG A 92 -2.70 5.83 -7.99
CA ARG A 92 -2.91 4.75 -8.94
C ARG A 92 -2.73 3.43 -8.19
N VAL A 93 -3.71 2.55 -8.31
CA VAL A 93 -3.69 1.27 -7.59
C VAL A 93 -4.00 0.14 -8.57
N SER A 94 -3.46 -1.04 -8.27
CA SER A 94 -3.74 -2.23 -9.08
C SER A 94 -5.24 -2.54 -9.09
N GLY A 95 -5.71 -3.11 -10.20
CA GLY A 95 -7.11 -3.47 -10.36
C GLY A 95 -8.04 -2.30 -10.64
N CYS A 96 -7.51 -1.09 -10.80
CA CYS A 96 -8.29 0.10 -11.09
C CYS A 96 -7.61 0.86 -12.22
N ASP A 97 -8.36 1.20 -13.27
CA ASP A 97 -7.82 1.83 -14.48
C ASP A 97 -7.88 3.36 -14.46
N HIS A 98 -8.32 3.95 -13.36
CA HIS A 98 -8.41 5.40 -13.19
C HIS A 98 -7.78 5.82 -11.88
N ILE A 99 -7.51 7.12 -11.74
CA ILE A 99 -6.95 7.67 -10.50
C ILE A 99 -8.00 7.61 -9.40
N VAL A 100 -7.62 7.08 -8.25
CA VAL A 100 -8.46 7.03 -7.06
C VAL A 100 -8.09 8.21 -6.17
N THR A 101 -9.08 8.99 -5.76
CA THR A 101 -8.89 10.07 -4.80
C THR A 101 -9.43 9.64 -3.45
N ALA A 102 -8.56 9.64 -2.44
CA ALA A 102 -8.95 9.29 -1.07
C ALA A 102 -8.96 10.55 -0.21
N ALA A 103 -10.07 10.77 0.50
CA ALA A 103 -10.14 11.80 1.53
C ALA A 103 -9.47 11.25 2.80
N VAL A 104 -8.57 12.03 3.39
CA VAL A 104 -7.80 11.59 4.56
C VAL A 104 -8.02 12.55 5.70
N ASP A 105 -8.33 12.01 6.87
CA ASP A 105 -8.41 12.76 8.11
C ASP A 105 -7.44 12.15 9.12
N LEU A 106 -6.22 12.68 9.17
CA LEU A 106 -5.18 12.16 10.06
C LEU A 106 -5.51 12.38 11.53
N ALA A 107 -6.28 13.40 11.87
CA ALA A 107 -6.67 13.65 13.25
C ALA A 107 -7.60 12.54 13.78
N ARG A 108 -8.40 11.96 12.89
CA ARG A 108 -9.29 10.83 13.22
C ARG A 108 -8.68 9.47 12.87
N GLY A 109 -7.56 9.46 12.14
CA GLY A 109 -6.98 8.24 11.65
C GLY A 109 -7.84 7.56 10.60
N ALA A 110 -8.48 8.33 9.72
CA ALA A 110 -9.43 7.83 8.73
C ALA A 110 -9.03 8.24 7.31
N ALA A 111 -9.41 7.40 6.36
CA ALA A 111 -9.22 7.68 4.94
C ALA A 111 -10.36 7.09 4.12
#